data_0689aaec6be622596455c4cac9374f42
#
_entry.id   0689aaec6be622596455c4cac9374f42
#
_cell.length_a   1.000
_cell.length_b   1.000
_cell.length_c   1.000
_cell.angle_alpha   90.00
_cell.angle_beta   90.00
_cell.angle_gamma   90.00
#
_symmetry.space_group_name_H-M   'P 1'
#
loop_
_entity.id
_entity.type
_entity.pdbx_description
1 polymer ?
#
loop_
_entity_poly.entity_id
_entity_poly.type
_entity_poly.pdbx_seq_one_letter_code
_entity_poly.pdbx_strand_id
1 'polypeptide(L)'
;MLQFVRNEGSGRVYEAEIDQGELGVVTGMQVKLRPDYQYVALGALYYDGVELPRPTRPWNGTFGGQTGNSPAFHGDMSKYSFGPATSEDTVLYWHKFIDQNKTLLICDRNLIRSISWDHLNGANFIFGKELELDGTLYKCRVLTGGSANRGGSNYAGGQLPNEWDRYVMNGADVGEPHFAYAPIPVPEDYPGTSFKDDQIAWARAHNQAWNWISMSSWCQETGASGSSRVIRGRDSARYWGVNSSSSSYENNGWRPVLELL
;
A
#
# COMPACT_ATOMS: atom_id res chain seq x y z
N MET A 1 8.40 -18.71 -26.40
CA MET A 1 8.77 -17.33 -26.86
C MET A 1 7.69 -16.39 -26.39
N LEU A 2 8.04 -15.38 -25.60
CA LEU A 2 7.10 -14.36 -25.14
C LEU A 2 6.75 -13.44 -26.33
N GLN A 3 5.49 -13.33 -26.68
CA GLN A 3 4.99 -12.34 -27.63
C GLN A 3 4.02 -11.40 -26.92
N PHE A 4 4.18 -10.10 -27.19
CA PHE A 4 3.25 -9.09 -26.70
C PHE A 4 2.14 -8.87 -27.72
N VAL A 5 0.92 -9.07 -27.31
CA VAL A 5 -0.26 -8.81 -28.14
C VAL A 5 -0.94 -7.54 -27.66
N ARG A 6 -1.09 -6.54 -28.51
CA ARG A 6 -1.83 -5.32 -28.23
C ARG A 6 -3.28 -5.50 -28.68
N ASN A 7 -4.22 -5.25 -27.77
CA ASN A 7 -5.63 -5.14 -28.14
C ASN A 7 -5.92 -3.71 -28.61
N GLU A 8 -6.19 -3.55 -29.90
CA GLU A 8 -6.40 -2.23 -30.51
C GLU A 8 -7.67 -1.52 -30.02
N GLY A 9 -8.64 -2.25 -29.48
CA GLY A 9 -9.89 -1.67 -28.97
C GLY A 9 -9.80 -1.13 -27.53
N SER A 10 -8.91 -1.66 -26.69
CA SER A 10 -8.76 -1.26 -25.28
C SER A 10 -7.44 -0.58 -24.95
N GLY A 11 -6.49 -0.57 -25.88
CA GLY A 11 -5.12 -0.05 -25.66
C GLY A 11 -4.28 -0.88 -24.67
N ARG A 12 -4.79 -2.02 -24.20
CA ARG A 12 -4.11 -2.88 -23.21
C ARG A 12 -3.09 -3.78 -23.89
N VAL A 13 -1.93 -3.93 -23.25
CA VAL A 13 -0.88 -4.84 -23.67
C VAL A 13 -1.03 -6.14 -22.89
N TYR A 14 -1.05 -7.26 -23.58
CA TYR A 14 -1.15 -8.60 -22.99
C TYR A 14 0.17 -9.33 -23.23
N GLU A 15 0.65 -10.04 -22.21
CA GLU A 15 1.74 -10.98 -22.35
C GLU A 15 1.15 -12.37 -22.56
N ALA A 16 1.47 -12.99 -23.70
CA ALA A 16 1.07 -14.34 -23.99
C ALA A 16 2.31 -15.25 -24.04
N GLU A 17 2.31 -16.32 -23.27
CA GLU A 17 3.28 -17.40 -23.41
C GLU A 17 2.78 -18.36 -24.49
N ILE A 18 3.45 -18.38 -25.64
CA ILE A 18 3.13 -19.30 -26.72
C ILE A 18 4.00 -20.53 -26.55
N ASP A 19 3.39 -21.64 -26.14
CA ASP A 19 4.06 -22.93 -26.16
C ASP A 19 4.18 -23.39 -27.60
N GLN A 20 5.42 -23.53 -28.12
CA GLN A 20 5.70 -24.04 -29.46
C GLN A 20 5.76 -25.57 -29.45
N GLY A 21 4.70 -26.21 -29.04
CA GLY A 21 4.47 -27.63 -29.35
C GLY A 21 3.80 -27.76 -30.72
N GLU A 22 4.40 -28.50 -31.58
CA GLU A 22 3.99 -28.94 -32.94
C GLU A 22 2.65 -28.41 -33.48
N LEU A 23 2.64 -27.92 -34.73
CA LEU A 23 1.53 -27.41 -35.53
C LEU A 23 0.15 -28.07 -35.23
N GLY A 24 -0.42 -27.74 -34.13
CA GLY A 24 -1.76 -28.09 -33.68
C GLY A 24 -2.53 -26.81 -33.35
N VAL A 25 -3.77 -26.76 -33.73
CA VAL A 25 -4.72 -25.68 -33.40
C VAL A 25 -4.54 -25.22 -31.98
N VAL A 26 -4.16 -23.94 -31.76
CA VAL A 26 -4.05 -23.33 -30.44
C VAL A 26 -5.45 -23.25 -29.82
N THR A 27 -5.86 -24.31 -29.15
CA THR A 27 -7.08 -24.34 -28.34
C THR A 27 -6.69 -23.92 -26.94
N GLY A 28 -6.95 -22.66 -26.60
CA GLY A 28 -6.85 -22.15 -25.24
C GLY A 28 -5.60 -21.35 -24.94
N MET A 29 -5.50 -20.15 -25.50
CA MET A 29 -4.57 -19.14 -25.05
C MET A 29 -5.06 -18.59 -23.70
N GLN A 30 -4.44 -18.98 -22.60
CA GLN A 30 -4.66 -18.29 -21.34
C GLN A 30 -3.89 -16.97 -21.38
N VAL A 31 -4.60 -15.89 -21.70
CA VAL A 31 -4.03 -14.54 -21.58
C VAL A 31 -4.04 -14.16 -20.11
N LYS A 32 -2.88 -14.18 -19.46
CA LYS A 32 -2.72 -13.67 -18.12
C LYS A 32 -2.68 -12.14 -18.21
N LEU A 33 -3.80 -11.50 -17.86
CA LEU A 33 -3.89 -10.04 -17.83
C LEU A 33 -2.98 -9.52 -16.72
N ARG A 34 -1.97 -8.72 -17.09
CA ARG A 34 -1.21 -7.94 -16.11
C ARG A 34 -1.99 -6.68 -15.79
N PRO A 35 -2.17 -6.35 -14.51
CA PRO A 35 -2.78 -5.09 -14.12
C PRO A 35 -1.96 -3.90 -14.65
N ASP A 36 -2.64 -2.85 -15.13
CA ASP A 36 -1.98 -1.60 -15.47
C ASP A 36 -1.56 -0.89 -14.19
N TYR A 37 -0.36 -0.29 -14.23
CA TYR A 37 0.20 0.46 -13.13
C TYR A 37 0.65 1.85 -13.56
N GLN A 38 0.41 2.84 -12.68
CA GLN A 38 0.90 4.21 -12.83
C GLN A 38 1.28 4.77 -11.46
N TYR A 39 2.27 5.66 -11.41
CA TYR A 39 2.56 6.47 -10.23
C TYR A 39 2.07 7.89 -10.49
N VAL A 40 1.11 8.35 -9.68
CA VAL A 40 0.38 9.59 -9.96
C VAL A 40 0.41 10.53 -8.77
N ALA A 41 0.42 11.83 -9.05
CA ALA A 41 0.22 12.89 -8.08
C ALA A 41 -1.26 13.25 -8.04
N LEU A 42 -1.88 13.25 -6.85
CA LEU A 42 -3.29 13.58 -6.70
C LEU A 42 -3.58 14.09 -5.29
N GLY A 43 -4.09 15.30 -5.19
CA GLY A 43 -4.61 15.92 -3.97
C GLY A 43 -3.58 16.12 -2.86
N ALA A 44 -4.07 16.64 -1.74
CA ALA A 44 -3.34 16.85 -0.49
C ALA A 44 -4.21 16.47 0.70
N LEU A 45 -3.59 16.24 1.86
CA LEU A 45 -4.29 16.03 3.12
C LEU A 45 -4.48 17.38 3.83
N TYR A 46 -5.66 17.60 4.37
CA TYR A 46 -6.03 18.77 5.15
C TYR A 46 -6.41 18.39 6.57
N TYR A 47 -6.15 19.27 7.52
CA TYR A 47 -6.68 19.23 8.88
C TYR A 47 -7.32 20.57 9.24
N ASP A 48 -8.59 20.56 9.58
CA ASP A 48 -9.38 21.77 9.93
C ASP A 48 -9.29 22.86 8.86
N GLY A 49 -9.33 22.46 7.58
CA GLY A 49 -9.20 23.36 6.43
C GLY A 49 -7.79 23.82 6.09
N VAL A 50 -6.79 23.44 6.87
CA VAL A 50 -5.38 23.77 6.63
C VAL A 50 -4.69 22.61 5.92
N GLU A 51 -4.06 22.90 4.78
CA GLU A 51 -3.30 21.92 4.01
C GLU A 51 -2.05 21.48 4.78
N LEU A 52 -1.86 20.17 4.89
CA LEU A 52 -0.74 19.58 5.60
C LEU A 52 0.42 19.27 4.65
N PRO A 53 1.68 19.48 5.09
CA PRO A 53 2.83 19.07 4.30
C PRO A 53 2.87 17.53 4.18
N ARG A 54 3.22 17.05 3.00
CA ARG A 54 3.48 15.63 2.78
C ARG A 54 4.72 15.19 3.55
N PRO A 55 4.66 14.15 4.39
CA PRO A 55 5.85 13.70 5.11
C PRO A 55 6.92 13.19 4.13
N THR A 56 8.03 13.91 4.02
CA THR A 56 9.18 13.52 3.17
C THR A 56 10.04 12.45 3.79
N ARG A 57 9.95 12.29 5.11
CA ARG A 57 10.57 11.24 5.91
C ARG A 57 9.49 10.53 6.72
N PRO A 58 8.69 9.67 6.06
CA PRO A 58 7.46 9.11 6.63
C PRO A 58 7.73 7.93 7.57
N TRP A 59 8.60 8.14 8.53
CA TRP A 59 8.91 7.16 9.58
C TRP A 59 8.85 7.78 10.98
N ASN A 60 8.87 6.93 11.99
CA ASN A 60 8.95 7.31 13.40
C ASN A 60 10.40 7.26 13.89
N GLY A 61 10.77 8.20 14.74
CA GLY A 61 12.12 8.28 15.32
C GLY A 61 13.19 8.68 14.31
N THR A 62 14.44 8.31 14.59
CA THR A 62 15.60 8.62 13.76
C THR A 62 16.04 7.39 12.99
N PHE A 63 16.18 7.54 11.68
CA PHE A 63 16.63 6.50 10.78
C PHE A 63 17.73 7.05 9.88
N GLY A 64 18.93 6.46 9.97
CA GLY A 64 20.10 6.91 9.21
C GLY A 64 20.47 8.36 9.48
N GLY A 65 20.47 8.79 10.74
CA GLY A 65 20.81 10.14 11.15
C GLY A 65 19.77 11.20 10.79
N GLN A 66 18.61 10.81 10.21
CA GLN A 66 17.53 11.72 9.85
C GLN A 66 16.28 11.40 10.68
N THR A 67 15.75 12.41 11.35
CA THR A 67 14.50 12.28 12.11
C THR A 67 13.29 12.27 11.17
N GLY A 68 12.37 11.34 11.40
CA GLY A 68 11.11 11.26 10.69
C GLY A 68 10.23 12.48 10.91
N ASN A 69 9.41 12.83 9.91
CA ASN A 69 8.55 14.00 9.96
C ASN A 69 7.06 13.67 9.69
N SER A 70 6.65 12.40 9.86
CA SER A 70 5.23 12.08 9.83
C SER A 70 4.50 12.84 10.92
N PRO A 71 3.44 13.63 10.59
CA PRO A 71 2.68 14.34 11.60
C PRO A 71 1.94 13.36 12.52
N ALA A 72 1.86 13.69 13.80
CA ALA A 72 1.04 12.95 14.74
C ALA A 72 -0.45 13.24 14.49
N PHE A 73 -1.30 12.28 14.81
CA PHE A 73 -2.74 12.47 14.80
C PHE A 73 -3.18 13.58 15.78
N HIS A 74 -4.02 14.50 15.35
CA HIS A 74 -4.45 15.68 16.10
C HIS A 74 -5.72 15.44 16.96
N GLY A 75 -6.11 14.18 17.14
CA GLY A 75 -7.19 13.80 18.08
C GLY A 75 -8.59 13.73 17.47
N ASP A 76 -8.85 14.33 16.31
CA ASP A 76 -10.17 14.35 15.69
C ASP A 76 -10.10 14.00 14.19
N MET A 77 -10.50 12.76 13.84
CA MET A 77 -10.47 12.29 12.46
C MET A 77 -11.53 12.96 11.55
N SER A 78 -12.58 13.54 12.12
CA SER A 78 -13.61 14.24 11.34
C SER A 78 -13.11 15.52 10.69
N LYS A 79 -12.03 16.10 11.20
CA LYS A 79 -11.38 17.30 10.69
C LYS A 79 -10.38 17.02 9.56
N TYR A 80 -10.07 15.75 9.30
CA TYR A 80 -9.23 15.38 8.16
C TYR A 80 -10.06 15.26 6.89
N SER A 81 -9.56 15.86 5.82
CA SER A 81 -10.15 15.79 4.49
C SER A 81 -9.07 15.74 3.40
N PHE A 82 -9.46 15.33 2.22
CA PHE A 82 -8.66 15.48 1.03
C PHE A 82 -9.17 16.67 0.21
N GLY A 83 -8.24 17.33 -0.48
CA GLY A 83 -8.54 18.44 -1.37
C GLY A 83 -7.43 18.64 -2.40
N PRO A 84 -7.52 19.64 -3.27
CA PRO A 84 -6.48 19.94 -4.25
C PRO A 84 -5.16 20.30 -3.55
N ALA A 85 -4.03 19.87 -4.10
CA ALA A 85 -2.72 20.29 -3.63
C ALA A 85 -2.38 21.70 -4.15
N THR A 86 -1.83 22.54 -3.27
CA THR A 86 -1.42 23.89 -3.64
C THR A 86 0.10 24.02 -3.92
N SER A 87 0.88 23.00 -3.55
CA SER A 87 2.34 22.97 -3.76
C SER A 87 2.88 21.55 -3.92
N GLU A 88 4.12 21.44 -4.41
CA GLU A 88 4.83 20.16 -4.48
C GLU A 88 5.14 19.56 -3.11
N ASP A 89 5.21 20.38 -2.06
CA ASP A 89 5.48 19.94 -0.68
C ASP A 89 4.26 19.26 -0.03
N THR A 90 3.08 19.49 -0.58
CA THR A 90 1.81 18.99 -0.03
C THR A 90 1.18 17.91 -0.88
N VAL A 91 1.51 17.85 -2.19
CA VAL A 91 0.92 16.88 -3.12
C VAL A 91 1.21 15.44 -2.69
N LEU A 92 0.16 14.63 -2.68
CA LEU A 92 0.24 13.21 -2.36
C LEU A 92 0.53 12.39 -3.61
N TYR A 93 1.32 11.34 -3.45
CA TYR A 93 1.63 10.40 -4.52
C TYR A 93 1.00 9.05 -4.25
N TRP A 94 0.52 8.44 -5.32
CA TRP A 94 -0.25 7.21 -5.28
C TRP A 94 0.25 6.22 -6.31
N HIS A 95 0.32 4.96 -5.88
CA HIS A 95 0.43 3.83 -6.78
C HIS A 95 -0.96 3.50 -7.30
N LYS A 96 -1.23 3.82 -8.56
CA LYS A 96 -2.50 3.53 -9.23
C LYS A 96 -2.42 2.19 -9.92
N PHE A 97 -3.31 1.30 -9.55
CA PHE A 97 -3.48 -0.01 -10.14
C PHE A 97 -4.83 -0.10 -10.81
N ILE A 98 -4.84 -0.58 -12.06
CA ILE A 98 -6.06 -0.95 -12.77
C ILE A 98 -6.05 -2.47 -12.86
N ASP A 99 -6.80 -3.12 -11.98
CA ASP A 99 -6.80 -4.55 -11.80
C ASP A 99 -8.21 -5.10 -11.98
N GLN A 100 -8.41 -5.88 -13.04
CA GLN A 100 -9.71 -6.38 -13.45
C GLN A 100 -10.71 -5.22 -13.64
N ASN A 101 -11.69 -5.09 -12.74
CA ASN A 101 -12.73 -4.08 -12.80
C ASN A 101 -12.55 -2.99 -11.72
N LYS A 102 -11.39 -2.95 -11.06
CA LYS A 102 -11.11 -2.00 -9.98
C LYS A 102 -9.96 -1.07 -10.34
N THR A 103 -10.13 0.20 -10.03
CA THR A 103 -9.03 1.16 -10.00
C THR A 103 -8.75 1.54 -8.56
N LEU A 104 -7.54 1.25 -8.10
CA LEU A 104 -7.07 1.56 -6.75
C LEU A 104 -5.91 2.54 -6.83
N LEU A 105 -5.96 3.59 -6.01
CA LEU A 105 -4.84 4.47 -5.74
C LEU A 105 -4.40 4.21 -4.30
N ILE A 106 -3.24 3.62 -4.12
CA ILE A 106 -2.68 3.29 -2.80
C ILE A 106 -1.62 4.34 -2.48
N CYS A 107 -1.78 5.06 -1.38
CA CYS A 107 -0.80 6.07 -0.98
C CYS A 107 0.57 5.44 -0.77
N ASP A 108 1.62 6.06 -1.30
CA ASP A 108 2.99 5.57 -1.22
C ASP A 108 3.55 5.54 0.21
N ARG A 109 2.84 6.14 1.19
CA ARG A 109 3.28 6.28 2.58
C ARG A 109 2.14 6.38 3.58
N ASN A 110 2.46 6.21 4.88
CA ASN A 110 1.57 6.64 5.94
C ASN A 110 1.56 8.17 6.01
N LEU A 111 0.37 8.78 6.02
CA LEU A 111 0.20 10.24 6.04
C LEU A 111 0.27 10.82 7.45
N ILE A 112 -0.25 10.09 8.43
CA ILE A 112 -0.23 10.45 9.85
C ILE A 112 0.17 9.25 10.68
N ARG A 113 0.75 9.51 11.86
CA ARG A 113 1.15 8.53 12.87
C ARG A 113 0.40 8.70 14.19
N SER A 114 0.60 7.80 15.12
CA SER A 114 -0.03 7.85 16.45
C SER A 114 -1.55 7.85 16.38
N ILE A 115 -2.12 7.17 15.40
CA ILE A 115 -3.56 7.01 15.22
C ILE A 115 -3.98 5.58 15.54
N SER A 116 -5.09 5.42 16.25
CA SER A 116 -5.67 4.09 16.49
C SER A 116 -6.58 3.66 15.35
N TRP A 117 -6.78 2.35 15.24
CA TRP A 117 -7.75 1.77 14.33
C TRP A 117 -9.17 2.28 14.63
N ASP A 118 -9.51 2.42 15.93
CA ASP A 118 -10.82 2.88 16.37
C ASP A 118 -11.12 4.32 15.90
N HIS A 119 -10.13 5.23 15.90
CA HIS A 119 -10.31 6.57 15.34
C HIS A 119 -10.61 6.53 13.84
N LEU A 120 -9.87 5.70 13.08
CA LEU A 120 -10.12 5.52 11.64
C LEU A 120 -11.50 4.90 11.38
N ASN A 121 -11.88 3.89 12.17
CA ASN A 121 -13.16 3.20 12.02
C ASN A 121 -14.34 4.11 12.39
N GLY A 122 -14.22 4.88 13.46
CA GLY A 122 -15.23 5.85 13.87
C GLY A 122 -15.52 6.93 12.81
N ALA A 123 -14.56 7.20 11.93
CA ALA A 123 -14.71 8.13 10.80
C ALA A 123 -14.93 7.42 9.45
N ASN A 124 -15.17 6.11 9.46
CA ASN A 124 -15.44 5.25 8.29
C ASN A 124 -14.24 5.06 7.34
N PHE A 125 -13.01 5.36 7.74
CA PHE A 125 -11.82 5.21 6.88
C PHE A 125 -11.24 3.79 6.85
N ILE A 126 -11.75 2.85 7.63
CA ILE A 126 -11.29 1.45 7.57
C ILE A 126 -11.91 0.72 6.39
N PHE A 127 -13.24 0.71 6.29
CA PHE A 127 -13.95 -0.08 5.28
C PHE A 127 -14.42 0.76 4.09
N GLY A 128 -14.48 2.07 4.24
CA GLY A 128 -14.71 2.99 3.16
C GLY A 128 -15.59 4.17 3.52
N LYS A 129 -15.05 5.36 3.29
CA LYS A 129 -15.74 6.65 3.33
C LYS A 129 -15.76 7.21 1.91
N GLU A 130 -16.95 7.55 1.42
CA GLU A 130 -17.06 8.23 0.13
C GLU A 130 -16.53 9.66 0.25
N LEU A 131 -15.78 10.07 -0.76
CA LEU A 131 -15.25 11.43 -0.88
C LEU A 131 -15.08 11.79 -2.35
N GLU A 132 -15.10 13.08 -2.64
CA GLU A 132 -14.79 13.62 -3.96
C GLU A 132 -13.40 14.26 -3.93
N LEU A 133 -12.59 13.98 -4.94
CA LEU A 133 -11.28 14.59 -5.13
C LEU A 133 -11.09 14.87 -6.63
N ASP A 134 -10.84 16.14 -6.96
CA ASP A 134 -10.70 16.64 -8.33
C ASP A 134 -11.87 16.23 -9.25
N GLY A 135 -13.11 16.34 -8.73
CA GLY A 135 -14.34 16.01 -9.48
C GLY A 135 -14.59 14.51 -9.67
N THR A 136 -13.80 13.66 -9.03
CA THR A 136 -13.92 12.19 -9.11
C THR A 136 -14.32 11.63 -7.76
N LEU A 137 -15.30 10.73 -7.75
CA LEU A 137 -15.77 10.05 -6.55
C LEU A 137 -14.91 8.82 -6.24
N TYR A 138 -14.49 8.74 -4.99
CA TYR A 138 -13.70 7.63 -4.46
C TYR A 138 -14.29 7.12 -3.16
N LYS A 139 -14.03 5.86 -2.90
CA LYS A 139 -14.17 5.23 -1.60
C LYS A 139 -12.80 5.18 -0.92
N CYS A 140 -12.59 6.01 0.10
CA CYS A 140 -11.34 6.03 0.86
C CYS A 140 -11.39 5.00 2.00
N ARG A 141 -10.41 4.10 2.02
CA ARG A 141 -10.31 2.99 2.98
C ARG A 141 -8.85 2.66 3.29
N VAL A 142 -8.61 1.60 4.05
CA VAL A 142 -7.29 0.97 4.17
C VAL A 142 -7.22 -0.34 3.40
N LEU A 143 -6.00 -0.88 3.22
CA LEU A 143 -5.79 -2.18 2.56
C LEU A 143 -6.27 -3.33 3.44
N THR A 144 -6.61 -4.44 2.80
CA THR A 144 -6.63 -5.73 3.46
C THR A 144 -5.21 -6.26 3.66
N GLY A 145 -4.94 -6.90 4.80
CA GLY A 145 -3.60 -7.36 5.20
C GLY A 145 -3.50 -8.83 5.54
N GLY A 146 -4.64 -9.56 5.46
CA GLY A 146 -4.77 -10.95 5.87
C GLY A 146 -5.02 -11.11 7.38
N SER A 147 -5.96 -11.98 7.77
CA SER A 147 -6.42 -12.16 9.16
C SER A 147 -5.42 -12.89 10.08
N ALA A 148 -4.43 -13.58 9.52
CA ALA A 148 -3.36 -14.27 10.22
C ALA A 148 -2.05 -14.15 9.44
N ASN A 149 -0.91 -14.43 10.09
CA ASN A 149 0.35 -14.58 9.39
C ASN A 149 0.42 -15.93 8.65
N ARG A 150 1.25 -16.00 7.60
CA ARG A 150 1.56 -17.22 6.90
C ARG A 150 2.63 -18.01 7.66
N GLY A 151 2.50 -19.35 7.69
CA GLY A 151 3.54 -20.24 8.20
C GLY A 151 3.99 -19.99 9.65
N GLY A 152 3.18 -19.29 10.46
CA GLY A 152 3.51 -19.02 11.86
C GLY A 152 4.59 -17.94 12.07
N SER A 153 5.01 -17.21 11.02
CA SER A 153 6.03 -16.16 11.11
C SER A 153 5.44 -14.80 10.75
N ASN A 154 5.74 -13.79 11.57
CA ASN A 154 5.35 -12.41 11.29
C ASN A 154 6.04 -11.82 10.04
N TYR A 155 7.09 -12.46 9.55
CA TYR A 155 7.85 -12.02 8.38
C TYR A 155 7.51 -12.82 7.11
N ALA A 156 6.52 -13.69 7.17
CA ALA A 156 6.07 -14.47 6.01
C ALA A 156 4.89 -13.83 5.25
N GLY A 157 4.43 -12.66 5.68
CA GLY A 157 3.26 -12.00 5.11
C GLY A 157 1.94 -12.43 5.73
N GLY A 158 0.83 -11.89 5.23
CA GLY A 158 -0.51 -12.21 5.71
C GLY A 158 -1.14 -13.40 4.98
N GLN A 159 -2.18 -13.97 5.59
CA GLN A 159 -3.00 -15.00 4.94
C GLN A 159 -3.62 -14.46 3.65
N LEU A 160 -3.58 -15.28 2.61
CA LEU A 160 -4.09 -14.93 1.29
C LEU A 160 -5.58 -15.32 1.10
N PRO A 161 -6.28 -14.62 0.20
CA PRO A 161 -5.84 -13.43 -0.55
C PRO A 161 -5.88 -12.16 0.30
N ASN A 162 -4.96 -11.21 0.08
CA ASN A 162 -5.03 -9.88 0.66
C ASN A 162 -4.37 -8.85 -0.25
N GLU A 163 -4.78 -7.57 -0.14
CA GLU A 163 -4.32 -6.50 -1.02
C GLU A 163 -2.88 -6.06 -0.72
N TRP A 164 -2.43 -6.13 0.53
CA TRP A 164 -1.06 -5.76 0.86
C TRP A 164 -0.05 -6.65 0.13
N ASP A 165 -0.23 -7.97 0.22
CA ASP A 165 0.69 -8.90 -0.47
C ASP A 165 0.54 -8.83 -1.99
N ARG A 166 -0.67 -8.54 -2.50
CA ARG A 166 -0.90 -8.36 -3.92
C ARG A 166 -0.21 -7.12 -4.48
N TYR A 167 -0.36 -5.96 -3.84
CA TYR A 167 0.09 -4.67 -4.39
C TYR A 167 1.41 -4.20 -3.80
N VAL A 168 1.57 -4.17 -2.48
CA VAL A 168 2.79 -3.67 -1.83
C VAL A 168 3.94 -4.65 -2.01
N MET A 169 3.65 -5.95 -1.92
CA MET A 169 4.61 -7.03 -2.18
C MET A 169 4.73 -7.40 -3.66
N ASN A 170 3.96 -6.74 -4.53
CA ASN A 170 3.90 -7.00 -5.96
C ASN A 170 3.61 -8.46 -6.32
N GLY A 171 2.88 -9.18 -5.49
CA GLY A 171 2.54 -10.58 -5.69
C GLY A 171 3.71 -11.57 -5.70
N ALA A 172 4.93 -11.12 -5.41
CA ALA A 172 6.14 -11.93 -5.54
C ALA A 172 6.11 -13.22 -4.71
N ASP A 173 5.49 -13.16 -3.53
CA ASP A 173 5.45 -14.29 -2.59
C ASP A 173 4.38 -15.33 -2.89
N VAL A 174 3.48 -15.05 -3.82
CA VAL A 174 2.25 -15.81 -4.00
C VAL A 174 2.02 -16.31 -5.42
N GLY A 175 3.02 -16.16 -6.29
CA GLY A 175 2.91 -16.55 -7.69
C GLY A 175 1.87 -15.74 -8.47
N GLU A 176 1.40 -14.63 -7.91
CA GLU A 176 0.50 -13.71 -8.58
C GLU A 176 1.24 -12.96 -9.70
N PRO A 177 0.53 -12.50 -10.73
CA PRO A 177 1.16 -11.71 -11.79
C PRO A 177 1.77 -10.44 -11.21
N HIS A 178 3.04 -10.21 -11.51
CA HIS A 178 3.70 -8.94 -11.21
C HIS A 178 3.08 -7.82 -12.05
N PHE A 179 2.96 -6.64 -11.46
CA PHE A 179 2.65 -5.45 -12.23
C PHE A 179 3.80 -5.12 -13.18
N ALA A 180 3.49 -4.61 -14.37
CA ALA A 180 4.48 -4.32 -15.42
C ALA A 180 5.49 -3.21 -15.03
N TYR A 181 5.43 -2.69 -13.80
CA TYR A 181 6.29 -1.63 -13.31
C TYR A 181 7.52 -2.18 -12.61
N ALA A 182 8.67 -1.99 -13.25
CA ALA A 182 9.96 -2.51 -12.82
C ALA A 182 10.51 -1.97 -11.48
N PRO A 183 10.19 -0.77 -10.96
CA PRO A 183 10.81 -0.31 -9.73
C PRO A 183 9.98 -0.48 -8.45
N ILE A 184 8.87 -1.24 -8.45
CA ILE A 184 8.37 -1.71 -7.16
C ILE A 184 9.35 -2.80 -6.70
N PRO A 185 10.27 -2.49 -5.79
CA PRO A 185 11.23 -3.50 -5.38
C PRO A 185 10.45 -4.64 -4.75
N VAL A 186 10.70 -5.85 -5.21
CA VAL A 186 10.30 -7.04 -4.46
C VAL A 186 11.03 -6.93 -3.13
N PRO A 187 10.32 -6.76 -2.00
CA PRO A 187 11.00 -6.62 -0.74
C PRO A 187 11.71 -7.93 -0.44
N GLU A 188 13.03 -7.89 -0.45
CA GLU A 188 13.82 -9.02 0.01
C GLU A 188 13.49 -9.30 1.48
N ASP A 189 13.55 -10.56 1.87
CA ASP A 189 13.46 -10.96 3.26
C ASP A 189 14.53 -10.23 4.05
N TYR A 190 14.08 -9.34 4.91
CA TYR A 190 14.95 -8.76 5.90
C TYR A 190 14.94 -9.65 7.15
N PRO A 191 16.01 -10.40 7.41
CA PRO A 191 16.05 -11.32 8.54
C PRO A 191 16.41 -10.58 9.82
N GLY A 192 15.62 -9.62 10.26
CA GLY A 192 16.03 -8.90 11.45
C GLY A 192 14.96 -8.06 12.08
N THR A 193 14.99 -8.02 13.39
CA THR A 193 14.04 -7.30 14.23
C THR A 193 14.35 -5.82 14.40
N SER A 194 15.49 -5.35 13.91
CA SER A 194 15.86 -3.93 13.88
C SER A 194 16.91 -3.66 12.82
N PHE A 195 16.76 -2.54 12.11
CA PHE A 195 17.79 -2.08 11.17
C PHE A 195 19.03 -1.66 11.94
N LYS A 196 20.16 -2.27 11.64
CA LYS A 196 21.48 -1.80 12.08
C LYS A 196 21.96 -0.68 11.14
N ASP A 197 22.91 0.12 11.61
CA ASP A 197 23.42 1.27 10.84
C ASP A 197 24.00 0.89 9.47
N ASP A 198 24.59 -0.30 9.32
CA ASP A 198 25.11 -0.82 8.06
C ASP A 198 24.03 -1.21 7.04
N GLN A 199 22.78 -1.37 7.49
CA GLN A 199 21.65 -1.79 6.68
C GLN A 199 20.78 -0.62 6.23
N ILE A 200 21.07 0.59 6.70
CA ILE A 200 20.30 1.80 6.43
C ILE A 200 20.30 2.17 4.95
N ALA A 201 21.44 2.03 4.27
CA ALA A 201 21.54 2.34 2.84
C ALA A 201 20.66 1.38 2.01
N TRP A 202 20.69 0.10 2.34
CA TRP A 202 19.84 -0.92 1.73
C TRP A 202 18.37 -0.64 1.98
N ALA A 203 18.00 -0.44 3.24
CA ALA A 203 16.63 -0.16 3.63
C ALA A 203 16.07 1.10 2.95
N ARG A 204 16.87 2.16 2.79
CA ARG A 204 16.47 3.37 2.06
C ARG A 204 16.20 3.09 0.58
N ALA A 205 17.09 2.33 -0.07
CA ALA A 205 16.92 1.99 -1.48
C ALA A 205 15.63 1.19 -1.72
N HIS A 206 15.29 0.26 -0.81
CA HIS A 206 14.11 -0.61 -0.93
C HIS A 206 12.82 0.00 -0.36
N ASN A 207 12.93 1.12 0.35
CA ASN A 207 11.79 1.83 0.94
C ASN A 207 11.17 2.89 0.01
N GLN A 208 11.84 3.27 -1.07
CA GLN A 208 11.47 4.46 -1.86
C GLN A 208 10.07 4.38 -2.47
N ALA A 209 9.66 3.19 -2.91
CA ALA A 209 8.35 3.03 -3.52
C ALA A 209 7.22 3.12 -2.48
N TRP A 210 7.37 2.43 -1.35
CA TRP A 210 6.26 2.22 -0.42
C TRP A 210 6.43 2.84 0.96
N ASN A 211 7.61 3.32 1.30
CA ASN A 211 7.88 3.99 2.59
C ASN A 211 7.31 3.21 3.79
N TRP A 212 7.64 1.92 3.88
CA TRP A 212 7.13 1.01 4.92
C TRP A 212 8.00 0.97 6.18
N ILE A 213 9.26 1.51 6.12
CA ILE A 213 10.22 1.45 7.22
C ILE A 213 9.71 2.20 8.43
N SER A 214 9.88 1.57 9.61
CA SER A 214 9.60 2.14 10.92
C SER A 214 8.13 2.55 11.17
N MET A 215 7.25 2.34 10.19
CA MET A 215 5.83 2.68 10.29
C MET A 215 4.96 1.51 9.86
N SER A 216 4.13 1.01 10.77
CA SER A 216 3.06 0.07 10.43
C SER A 216 1.86 0.80 9.84
N SER A 217 1.23 0.18 8.87
CA SER A 217 -0.06 0.64 8.34
C SER A 217 -1.18 -0.23 8.91
N TRP A 218 -2.25 0.39 9.42
CA TRP A 218 -3.46 -0.32 9.80
C TRP A 218 -4.12 -0.98 8.59
N CYS A 219 -4.64 -2.19 8.79
CA CYS A 219 -5.41 -2.95 7.80
C CYS A 219 -6.85 -3.20 8.30
N GLN A 220 -7.69 -3.77 7.43
CA GLN A 220 -9.12 -3.95 7.73
C GLN A 220 -9.39 -5.05 8.76
N GLU A 221 -8.57 -6.10 8.77
CA GLU A 221 -8.89 -7.35 9.45
C GLU A 221 -8.70 -7.26 10.97
N THR A 222 -9.53 -8.05 11.64
CA THR A 222 -9.35 -8.42 13.04
C THR A 222 -8.31 -9.54 13.13
N GLY A 223 -7.39 -9.42 14.08
CA GLY A 223 -6.46 -10.49 14.42
C GLY A 223 -7.15 -11.62 15.21
N ALA A 224 -6.35 -12.57 15.71
CA ALA A 224 -6.84 -13.73 16.42
C ALA A 224 -7.66 -13.40 17.68
N SER A 225 -7.39 -12.27 18.35
CA SER A 225 -8.23 -11.76 19.43
C SER A 225 -9.19 -10.71 18.92
N GLY A 226 -10.44 -10.71 19.38
CA GLY A 226 -11.49 -9.79 18.91
C GLY A 226 -11.17 -8.30 19.05
N SER A 227 -10.27 -7.90 19.96
CA SER A 227 -9.82 -6.51 20.16
C SER A 227 -8.57 -6.15 19.35
N SER A 228 -7.90 -7.12 18.73
CA SER A 228 -6.71 -6.85 17.93
C SER A 228 -7.06 -6.56 16.47
N ARG A 229 -6.26 -5.71 15.85
CA ARG A 229 -6.36 -5.34 14.44
C ARG A 229 -5.02 -5.52 13.75
N VAL A 230 -5.09 -5.90 12.50
CA VAL A 230 -3.90 -6.20 11.69
C VAL A 230 -3.15 -4.94 11.35
N ILE A 231 -1.82 -5.02 11.45
CA ILE A 231 -0.86 -4.01 10.98
C ILE A 231 0.13 -4.67 10.02
N ARG A 232 0.57 -3.90 9.02
CA ARG A 232 1.55 -4.34 8.03
C ARG A 232 2.69 -3.33 7.89
N GLY A 233 3.87 -3.81 7.50
CA GLY A 233 5.07 -2.96 7.38
C GLY A 233 5.79 -2.76 8.71
N ARG A 234 6.67 -1.75 8.81
CA ARG A 234 7.54 -1.34 9.90
C ARG A 234 8.93 -1.98 9.85
N ASP A 235 9.05 -3.26 10.15
CA ASP A 235 10.35 -3.95 10.24
C ASP A 235 10.74 -4.62 8.91
N SER A 236 9.74 -4.89 8.09
CA SER A 236 9.85 -5.43 6.72
C SER A 236 8.56 -5.12 5.98
N ALA A 237 8.59 -5.00 4.67
CA ALA A 237 7.37 -4.88 3.87
C ALA A 237 6.46 -6.12 4.03
N ARG A 238 7.03 -7.29 4.30
CA ARG A 238 6.29 -8.53 4.59
C ARG A 238 5.72 -8.60 6.00
N TYR A 239 6.21 -7.76 6.92
CA TYR A 239 5.81 -7.86 8.31
C TYR A 239 4.29 -7.82 8.46
N TRP A 240 3.79 -8.81 9.18
CA TRP A 240 2.43 -8.93 9.63
C TRP A 240 2.41 -8.95 11.16
N GLY A 241 1.58 -8.14 11.76
CA GLY A 241 1.42 -8.09 13.20
C GLY A 241 0.03 -7.66 13.59
N VAL A 242 -0.21 -7.59 14.88
CA VAL A 242 -1.46 -7.12 15.45
C VAL A 242 -1.21 -6.16 16.61
N ASN A 243 -2.08 -5.15 16.71
CA ASN A 243 -2.14 -4.26 17.86
C ASN A 243 -3.60 -4.15 18.33
N SER A 244 -3.82 -3.75 19.59
CA SER A 244 -5.17 -3.41 20.06
C SER A 244 -5.77 -2.32 19.18
N SER A 245 -7.06 -2.42 18.88
CA SER A 245 -7.77 -1.44 18.04
C SER A 245 -7.68 0.00 18.59
N SER A 246 -7.57 0.16 19.90
CA SER A 246 -7.43 1.45 20.57
C SER A 246 -5.99 1.97 20.66
N SER A 247 -4.98 1.17 20.27
CA SER A 247 -3.57 1.55 20.36
C SER A 247 -3.21 2.65 19.38
N SER A 248 -2.63 3.73 19.90
CA SER A 248 -2.11 4.87 19.13
C SER A 248 -0.59 4.97 19.26
N TYR A 249 0.11 3.83 19.10
CA TYR A 249 1.57 3.83 19.13
C TYR A 249 2.15 4.74 18.05
N GLU A 250 3.30 5.34 18.34
CA GLU A 250 3.95 6.30 17.44
C GLU A 250 4.29 5.73 16.06
N ASN A 251 4.46 4.42 15.98
CA ASN A 251 4.73 3.70 14.74
C ASN A 251 3.48 3.12 14.06
N ASN A 252 2.29 3.37 14.58
CA ASN A 252 1.04 3.02 13.91
C ASN A 252 0.54 4.19 13.07
N GLY A 253 0.41 3.97 11.78
CA GLY A 253 0.05 4.99 10.81
C GLY A 253 -1.18 4.66 9.97
N TRP A 254 -1.65 5.68 9.28
CA TRP A 254 -2.73 5.59 8.31
C TRP A 254 -2.18 5.74 6.90
N ARG A 255 -2.32 4.68 6.10
CA ARG A 255 -2.05 4.64 4.67
C ARG A 255 -3.39 4.55 3.94
N PRO A 256 -3.90 5.64 3.39
CA PRO A 256 -5.16 5.62 2.67
C PRO A 256 -5.05 4.91 1.32
N VAL A 257 -6.19 4.35 0.91
CA VAL A 257 -6.44 3.81 -0.42
C VAL A 257 -7.68 4.49 -0.97
N LEU A 258 -7.63 4.97 -2.20
CA LEU A 258 -8.78 5.49 -2.93
C LEU A 258 -9.21 4.43 -3.96
N GLU A 259 -10.40 3.90 -3.81
CA GLU A 259 -11.05 3.00 -4.78
C GLU A 259 -12.01 3.83 -5.61
N LEU A 260 -11.86 3.84 -6.93
CA LEU A 260 -12.72 4.57 -7.85
C LEU A 260 -14.14 3.98 -7.82
N LEU A 261 -15.17 4.83 -7.68
CA LEU A 261 -16.57 4.44 -7.66
C LEU A 261 -17.22 4.48 -9.05
#